data_547b56affcb44ffefe63c78f43a9652e
#
_entry.id   547b56affcb44ffefe63c78f43a9652e
#
_cell.length_a   1.000
_cell.length_b   1.000
_cell.length_c   1.000
_cell.angle_alpha   90.00
_cell.angle_beta   90.00
_cell.angle_gamma   90.00
#
_symmetry.space_group_name_H-M   'P 1'
#
loop_
_entity.id
_entity.type
_entity.pdbx_description
1 polymer ?
#
loop_
_entity_poly.entity_id
_entity_poly.type
_entity_poly.pdbx_seq_one_letter_code
_entity_poly.pdbx_strand_id
1 'polypeptide(L)'
;MQKIARAFVTGAMLVAMALPAAGQGLVWQSVTKGGPAGDKESPSTTYMMPGRMKHVTDDGNIIIVRLDQEKMYNVNAAEKTYWVMTFAEMEQMLKAATAKMDAMKGQMQEQLKNMPPEQREMVEKMYGMSASGKKEPVSIKTTGKTKTIIGYQTTQYVARQGDKDMMSMYVTKGIGEFEQMRRDWEQFNKRLLSMGGGFAEGMAEAYTKVGGFPMEMEIMGATTTVTKLEKKTTRDSEFEVPEGYTKSKPPMSAE
;
A
#
# COMPACT_ATOMS: atom_id res chain seq x y z
N MET A 1 57.85 27.04 -50.18
CA MET A 1 57.89 26.80 -48.74
C MET A 1 56.49 27.13 -48.21
N GLN A 2 55.58 26.15 -48.13
CA GLN A 2 54.22 26.31 -47.67
C GLN A 2 54.14 25.80 -46.22
N LYS A 3 53.78 26.68 -45.29
CA LYS A 3 53.53 26.34 -43.88
C LYS A 3 52.10 25.83 -43.73
N ILE A 4 51.95 24.58 -43.41
CA ILE A 4 50.64 23.95 -43.09
C ILE A 4 50.34 24.28 -41.60
N ALA A 5 49.32 25.10 -41.36
CA ALA A 5 48.78 25.35 -40.02
C ALA A 5 47.80 24.20 -39.65
N ARG A 6 48.12 23.42 -38.62
CA ARG A 6 47.21 22.42 -38.03
C ARG A 6 46.31 23.12 -37.02
N ALA A 7 45.02 23.23 -37.35
CA ALA A 7 43.99 23.63 -36.41
C ALA A 7 43.60 22.46 -35.52
N PHE A 8 43.85 22.54 -34.22
CA PHE A 8 43.30 21.64 -33.21
C PHE A 8 41.85 22.06 -32.89
N VAL A 9 40.90 21.29 -33.31
CA VAL A 9 39.50 21.42 -32.88
C VAL A 9 39.34 20.64 -31.57
N THR A 10 39.35 21.39 -30.46
CA THR A 10 39.04 20.80 -29.14
C THR A 10 37.52 20.71 -29.01
N GLY A 11 36.97 19.52 -29.24
CA GLY A 11 35.56 19.25 -28.99
C GLY A 11 35.28 19.20 -27.48
N ALA A 12 34.65 20.24 -26.95
CA ALA A 12 34.13 20.24 -25.60
C ALA A 12 32.90 19.31 -25.57
N MET A 13 33.06 18.15 -24.96
CA MET A 13 31.97 17.21 -24.71
C MET A 13 31.14 17.75 -23.54
N LEU A 14 30.03 18.42 -23.85
CA LEU A 14 29.02 18.83 -22.87
C LEU A 14 28.35 17.56 -22.33
N VAL A 15 28.77 17.08 -21.16
CA VAL A 15 28.05 16.10 -20.38
C VAL A 15 26.82 16.82 -19.81
N ALA A 16 25.68 16.68 -20.47
CA ALA A 16 24.41 17.11 -19.94
C ALA A 16 24.11 16.23 -18.72
N MET A 17 24.43 16.72 -17.53
CA MET A 17 23.91 16.14 -16.30
C MET A 17 22.40 16.34 -16.33
N ALA A 18 21.65 15.25 -16.58
CA ALA A 18 20.21 15.24 -16.42
C ALA A 18 19.93 15.55 -14.95
N LEU A 19 19.45 16.79 -14.69
CA LEU A 19 18.95 17.13 -13.36
C LEU A 19 17.81 16.17 -13.04
N PRO A 20 17.78 15.58 -11.83
CA PRO A 20 16.70 14.69 -11.43
C PRO A 20 15.37 15.45 -11.57
N ALA A 21 14.42 14.85 -12.28
CA ALA A 21 13.12 15.45 -12.50
C ALA A 21 12.45 15.69 -11.15
N ALA A 22 12.17 16.96 -10.84
CA ALA A 22 11.39 17.33 -9.67
C ALA A 22 9.93 17.46 -10.10
N GLY A 23 9.04 16.71 -9.45
CA GLY A 23 7.61 16.73 -9.72
C GLY A 23 6.81 17.23 -8.52
N GLN A 24 5.61 17.76 -8.78
CA GLN A 24 4.69 18.05 -7.69
C GLN A 24 4.17 16.75 -7.10
N GLY A 25 4.31 16.60 -5.79
CA GLY A 25 3.83 15.47 -5.01
C GLY A 25 2.97 15.91 -3.83
N LEU A 26 2.45 14.95 -3.12
CA LEU A 26 1.77 15.12 -1.84
C LEU A 26 2.64 14.52 -0.74
N VAL A 27 2.73 15.24 0.38
CA VAL A 27 3.34 14.76 1.62
C VAL A 27 2.32 14.90 2.72
N TRP A 28 2.07 13.83 3.44
CA TRP A 28 1.18 13.90 4.59
C TRP A 28 1.74 13.18 5.80
N GLN A 29 1.39 13.68 6.97
CA GLN A 29 1.61 13.02 8.25
C GLN A 29 0.30 12.43 8.73
N SER A 30 0.38 11.27 9.34
CA SER A 30 -0.77 10.62 9.96
C SER A 30 -0.38 10.00 11.31
N VAL A 31 -1.39 9.80 12.14
CA VAL A 31 -1.24 9.12 13.43
C VAL A 31 -2.23 7.96 13.46
N THR A 32 -1.72 6.78 13.78
CA THR A 32 -2.52 5.57 14.00
C THR A 32 -2.67 5.31 15.49
N LYS A 33 -3.89 5.00 15.94
CA LYS A 33 -4.26 4.61 17.31
C LYS A 33 -5.09 3.35 17.29
N GLY A 34 -5.01 2.55 18.35
CA GLY A 34 -5.81 1.33 18.48
C GLY A 34 -5.25 0.13 17.71
N GLY A 35 -6.08 -0.91 17.56
CA GLY A 35 -5.67 -2.16 16.94
C GLY A 35 -4.61 -2.91 17.74
N PRO A 36 -3.69 -3.64 17.08
CA PRO A 36 -2.65 -4.41 17.77
C PRO A 36 -1.65 -3.56 18.58
N ALA A 37 -1.50 -2.27 18.24
CA ALA A 37 -0.62 -1.34 18.96
C ALA A 37 -1.24 -0.78 20.26
N GLY A 38 -2.51 -1.09 20.53
CA GLY A 38 -3.25 -0.54 21.68
C GLY A 38 -3.41 0.97 21.59
N ASP A 39 -3.38 1.65 22.73
CA ASP A 39 -3.60 3.11 22.79
C ASP A 39 -2.37 3.95 22.42
N LYS A 40 -1.24 3.31 22.09
CA LYS A 40 -0.04 4.03 21.67
C LYS A 40 -0.26 4.69 20.31
N GLU A 41 0.09 5.97 20.25
CA GLU A 41 0.11 6.70 18.98
C GLU A 41 1.34 6.30 18.16
N SER A 42 1.11 5.97 16.89
CA SER A 42 2.16 5.65 15.93
C SER A 42 2.11 6.66 14.78
N PRO A 43 2.96 7.70 14.82
CA PRO A 43 3.05 8.67 13.73
C PRO A 43 3.74 8.07 12.51
N SER A 44 3.35 8.54 11.35
CA SER A 44 3.99 8.18 10.09
C SER A 44 3.97 9.35 9.10
N THR A 45 4.86 9.30 8.11
CA THR A 45 4.92 10.28 7.02
C THR A 45 4.91 9.56 5.69
N THR A 46 4.04 10.00 4.79
CA THR A 46 3.97 9.45 3.44
C THR A 46 4.28 10.53 2.41
N TYR A 47 5.13 10.19 1.46
CA TYR A 47 5.47 10.97 0.27
C TYR A 47 4.88 10.26 -0.93
N MET A 48 4.20 10.97 -1.80
CA MET A 48 3.59 10.40 -2.99
C MET A 48 3.80 11.31 -4.21
N MET A 49 4.24 10.70 -5.30
CA MET A 49 4.33 11.29 -6.64
C MET A 49 3.67 10.34 -7.65
N PRO A 50 3.41 10.77 -8.89
CA PRO A 50 3.01 9.86 -9.95
C PRO A 50 3.95 8.65 -10.02
N GLY A 51 3.40 7.45 -9.89
CA GLY A 51 4.14 6.20 -9.93
C GLY A 51 5.11 5.90 -8.78
N ARG A 52 5.15 6.70 -7.70
CA ARG A 52 6.10 6.52 -6.59
C ARG A 52 5.48 6.86 -5.25
N MET A 53 5.81 6.04 -4.24
CA MET A 53 5.40 6.27 -2.86
C MET A 53 6.54 5.90 -1.91
N LYS A 54 6.71 6.68 -0.84
CA LYS A 54 7.57 6.38 0.30
C LYS A 54 6.76 6.57 1.57
N HIS A 55 6.74 5.56 2.41
CA HIS A 55 6.10 5.59 3.71
C HIS A 55 7.14 5.39 4.80
N VAL A 56 7.19 6.28 5.77
CA VAL A 56 8.14 6.27 6.89
C VAL A 56 7.37 6.13 8.18
N THR A 57 7.66 5.12 8.96
CA THR A 57 7.06 4.85 10.27
C THR A 57 7.82 5.56 11.41
N ASP A 58 7.27 5.58 12.60
CA ASP A 58 7.83 6.25 13.78
C ASP A 58 9.18 5.69 14.23
N ASP A 59 9.42 4.39 13.98
CA ASP A 59 10.70 3.72 14.24
C ASP A 59 11.75 3.93 13.11
N GLY A 60 11.41 4.75 12.11
CA GLY A 60 12.27 5.08 10.98
C GLY A 60 12.32 4.03 9.88
N ASN A 61 11.57 2.93 9.96
CA ASN A 61 11.46 1.98 8.87
C ASN A 61 10.77 2.62 7.65
N ILE A 62 11.19 2.22 6.45
CA ILE A 62 10.73 2.84 5.22
C ILE A 62 10.21 1.77 4.25
N ILE A 63 9.04 2.01 3.68
CA ILE A 63 8.55 1.27 2.53
C ILE A 63 8.58 2.21 1.32
N ILE A 64 9.26 1.80 0.24
CA ILE A 64 9.30 2.55 -1.01
C ILE A 64 8.68 1.68 -2.09
N VAL A 65 7.70 2.22 -2.80
CA VAL A 65 7.07 1.57 -3.95
C VAL A 65 7.37 2.38 -5.21
N ARG A 66 7.93 1.74 -6.20
CA ARG A 66 8.33 2.28 -7.50
C ARG A 66 7.54 1.57 -8.60
N LEU A 67 6.38 2.13 -8.99
CA LEU A 67 5.56 1.59 -10.08
C LEU A 67 6.32 1.62 -11.41
N ASP A 68 7.13 2.66 -11.61
CA ASP A 68 7.98 2.87 -12.77
C ASP A 68 9.10 1.81 -12.91
N GLN A 69 9.47 1.14 -11.83
CA GLN A 69 10.47 0.06 -11.80
C GLN A 69 9.87 -1.31 -11.48
N GLU A 70 8.56 -1.38 -11.23
CA GLU A 70 7.86 -2.57 -10.74
C GLU A 70 8.54 -3.20 -9.51
N LYS A 71 8.95 -2.36 -8.54
CA LYS A 71 9.69 -2.79 -7.34
C LYS A 71 9.12 -2.18 -6.07
N MET A 72 9.26 -2.94 -4.99
CA MET A 72 9.08 -2.48 -3.64
C MET A 72 10.37 -2.70 -2.84
N TYR A 73 10.74 -1.69 -2.05
CA TYR A 73 11.86 -1.74 -1.11
C TYR A 73 11.31 -1.65 0.30
N ASN A 74 11.84 -2.45 1.19
CA ASN A 74 11.63 -2.35 2.63
C ASN A 74 12.96 -2.09 3.30
N VAL A 75 13.04 -1.00 4.04
CA VAL A 75 14.27 -0.50 4.67
C VAL A 75 14.11 -0.59 6.18
N ASN A 76 14.99 -1.33 6.83
CA ASN A 76 15.07 -1.43 8.28
C ASN A 76 16.08 -0.41 8.80
N ALA A 77 15.59 0.62 9.48
CA ALA A 77 16.43 1.70 9.98
C ALA A 77 17.35 1.25 11.12
N ALA A 78 16.87 0.37 11.99
CA ALA A 78 17.62 -0.11 13.14
C ALA A 78 18.85 -0.94 12.75
N GLU A 79 18.68 -1.79 11.73
CA GLU A 79 19.75 -2.68 11.24
C GLU A 79 20.56 -2.06 10.09
N LYS A 80 20.14 -0.92 9.56
CA LYS A 80 20.68 -0.31 8.33
C LYS A 80 20.73 -1.30 7.17
N THR A 81 19.68 -2.09 7.02
CA THR A 81 19.52 -3.06 5.94
C THR A 81 18.30 -2.74 5.10
N TYR A 82 18.26 -3.23 3.88
CA TYR A 82 17.08 -3.20 3.04
C TYR A 82 16.96 -4.46 2.20
N TRP A 83 15.74 -4.83 1.86
CA TRP A 83 15.49 -5.81 0.82
C TRP A 83 14.60 -5.20 -0.27
N VAL A 84 14.70 -5.78 -1.45
CA VAL A 84 13.92 -5.37 -2.62
C VAL A 84 13.24 -6.59 -3.20
N MET A 85 12.00 -6.40 -3.63
CA MET A 85 11.19 -7.41 -4.29
C MET A 85 10.55 -6.79 -5.53
N THR A 86 10.57 -7.50 -6.64
CA THR A 86 9.81 -7.12 -7.83
C THR A 86 8.34 -7.46 -7.65
N PHE A 87 7.46 -6.79 -8.39
CA PHE A 87 6.03 -7.13 -8.35
C PHE A 87 5.75 -8.56 -8.82
N ALA A 88 6.56 -9.07 -9.76
CA ALA A 88 6.45 -10.45 -10.19
C ALA A 88 6.81 -11.46 -9.09
N GLU A 89 7.89 -11.20 -8.32
CA GLU A 89 8.26 -12.03 -7.16
C GLU A 89 7.19 -11.98 -6.07
N MET A 90 6.64 -10.79 -5.80
CA MET A 90 5.54 -10.61 -4.85
C MET A 90 4.30 -11.38 -5.29
N GLU A 91 3.96 -11.33 -6.57
CA GLU A 91 2.86 -12.08 -7.16
C GLU A 91 3.03 -13.59 -6.99
N GLN A 92 4.22 -14.12 -7.27
CA GLN A 92 4.52 -15.53 -7.06
C GLN A 92 4.40 -15.93 -5.58
N MET A 93 4.91 -15.11 -4.67
CA MET A 93 4.82 -15.35 -3.23
C MET A 93 3.37 -15.37 -2.75
N LEU A 94 2.55 -14.40 -3.17
CA LEU A 94 1.13 -14.35 -2.81
C LEU A 94 0.35 -15.54 -3.38
N LYS A 95 0.62 -15.94 -4.63
CA LYS A 95 0.02 -17.14 -5.23
C LYS A 95 0.38 -18.41 -4.45
N ALA A 96 1.65 -18.55 -4.06
CA ALA A 96 2.09 -19.69 -3.26
C ALA A 96 1.45 -19.70 -1.87
N ALA A 97 1.35 -18.55 -1.20
CA ALA A 97 0.68 -18.41 0.08
C ALA A 97 -0.82 -18.74 0.00
N THR A 98 -1.50 -18.24 -1.03
CA THR A 98 -2.93 -18.53 -1.28
C THR A 98 -3.16 -20.02 -1.55
N ALA A 99 -2.34 -20.64 -2.40
CA ALA A 99 -2.43 -22.07 -2.68
C ALA A 99 -2.23 -22.93 -1.41
N LYS A 100 -1.28 -22.53 -0.54
CA LYS A 100 -1.07 -23.20 0.75
C LYS A 100 -2.27 -23.04 1.69
N MET A 101 -2.86 -21.86 1.76
CA MET A 101 -4.07 -21.61 2.53
C MET A 101 -5.26 -22.41 2.00
N ASP A 102 -5.45 -22.48 0.69
CA ASP A 102 -6.53 -23.25 0.07
C ASP A 102 -6.35 -24.76 0.31
N ALA A 103 -5.13 -25.27 0.26
CA ALA A 103 -4.82 -26.65 0.60
C ALA A 103 -5.15 -26.96 2.08
N MET A 104 -4.75 -26.08 3.02
CA MET A 104 -5.09 -26.21 4.44
C MET A 104 -6.61 -26.17 4.66
N LYS A 105 -7.30 -25.28 3.96
CA LYS A 105 -8.76 -25.15 4.02
C LYS A 105 -9.46 -26.42 3.49
N GLY A 106 -8.93 -26.99 2.39
CA GLY A 106 -9.41 -28.27 1.87
C GLY A 106 -9.24 -29.41 2.87
N GLN A 107 -8.07 -29.54 3.50
CA GLN A 107 -7.82 -30.53 4.55
C GLN A 107 -8.75 -30.35 5.76
N MET A 108 -8.98 -29.10 6.18
CA MET A 108 -9.91 -28.81 7.27
C MET A 108 -11.36 -29.18 6.90
N GLN A 109 -11.79 -28.88 5.67
CA GLN A 109 -13.11 -29.27 5.18
C GLN A 109 -13.31 -30.81 5.16
N GLU A 110 -12.28 -31.56 4.77
CA GLU A 110 -12.33 -33.04 4.85
C GLU A 110 -12.45 -33.53 6.29
N GLN A 111 -11.73 -32.92 7.23
CA GLN A 111 -11.86 -33.25 8.65
C GLN A 111 -13.27 -32.92 9.17
N LEU A 112 -13.83 -31.76 8.78
CA LEU A 112 -15.18 -31.36 9.18
C LEU A 112 -16.27 -32.30 8.66
N LYS A 113 -16.09 -32.91 7.47
CA LYS A 113 -17.05 -33.90 6.94
C LYS A 113 -17.18 -35.14 7.85
N ASN A 114 -16.11 -35.50 8.53
CA ASN A 114 -16.07 -36.66 9.43
C ASN A 114 -16.45 -36.32 10.86
N MET A 115 -16.80 -35.09 11.18
CA MET A 115 -17.24 -34.65 12.51
C MET A 115 -18.76 -34.73 12.67
N PRO A 116 -19.27 -34.99 13.90
CA PRO A 116 -20.67 -34.83 14.21
C PRO A 116 -21.21 -33.43 13.88
N PRO A 117 -22.49 -33.29 13.45
CA PRO A 117 -23.04 -32.01 12.99
C PRO A 117 -22.88 -30.86 13.99
N GLU A 118 -23.08 -31.10 15.27
CA GLU A 118 -22.98 -30.09 16.33
C GLU A 118 -21.56 -29.56 16.50
N GLN A 119 -20.56 -30.44 16.43
CA GLN A 119 -19.15 -30.07 16.53
C GLN A 119 -18.69 -29.31 15.26
N ARG A 120 -19.20 -29.72 14.09
CA ARG A 120 -18.94 -29.05 12.82
C ARG A 120 -19.40 -27.60 12.84
N GLU A 121 -20.66 -27.36 13.27
CA GLU A 121 -21.22 -26.02 13.35
C GLU A 121 -20.43 -25.10 14.29
N MET A 122 -19.93 -25.62 15.40
CA MET A 122 -19.09 -24.89 16.34
C MET A 122 -17.74 -24.48 15.71
N VAL A 123 -17.09 -25.41 15.00
CA VAL A 123 -15.81 -25.16 14.33
C VAL A 123 -16.01 -24.20 13.16
N GLU A 124 -17.05 -24.35 12.35
CA GLU A 124 -17.36 -23.43 11.24
C GLU A 124 -17.59 -22.01 11.76
N LYS A 125 -18.31 -21.83 12.88
CA LYS A 125 -18.48 -20.52 13.52
C LYS A 125 -17.17 -19.94 14.05
N MET A 126 -16.33 -20.77 14.67
CA MET A 126 -15.06 -20.33 15.25
C MET A 126 -14.07 -19.86 14.18
N TYR A 127 -14.03 -20.53 13.05
CA TYR A 127 -13.13 -20.17 11.93
C TYR A 127 -13.78 -19.24 10.89
N GLY A 128 -15.02 -18.76 11.13
CA GLY A 128 -15.72 -17.88 10.20
C GLY A 128 -16.00 -18.52 8.84
N MET A 129 -16.06 -19.85 8.80
CA MET A 129 -16.35 -20.62 7.59
C MET A 129 -17.88 -20.68 7.43
N SER A 130 -18.41 -20.02 6.41
CA SER A 130 -19.82 -20.17 6.05
C SER A 130 -20.02 -21.52 5.37
N ALA A 131 -21.01 -22.30 5.83
CA ALA A 131 -21.39 -23.58 5.23
C ALA A 131 -21.72 -23.50 3.73
N SER A 132 -22.01 -22.31 3.21
CA SER A 132 -22.36 -22.07 1.80
C SER A 132 -21.18 -21.78 0.89
N GLY A 133 -19.97 -21.55 1.42
CA GLY A 133 -18.78 -21.20 0.60
C GLY A 133 -18.91 -19.93 -0.26
N LYS A 134 -20.06 -19.27 -0.24
CA LYS A 134 -20.30 -18.03 -0.98
C LYS A 134 -19.69 -16.87 -0.21
N LYS A 135 -18.65 -16.28 -0.78
CA LYS A 135 -18.15 -14.98 -0.32
C LYS A 135 -19.23 -13.94 -0.60
N GLU A 136 -19.73 -13.29 0.46
CA GLU A 136 -20.63 -12.17 0.27
C GLU A 136 -19.86 -10.99 -0.36
N PRO A 137 -20.45 -10.32 -1.35
CA PRO A 137 -19.79 -9.20 -2.00
C PRO A 137 -19.59 -8.05 -1.02
N VAL A 138 -18.46 -7.36 -1.16
CA VAL A 138 -18.22 -6.13 -0.41
C VAL A 138 -19.10 -5.03 -0.98
N SER A 139 -19.89 -4.41 -0.13
CA SER A 139 -20.71 -3.23 -0.46
C SER A 139 -20.12 -1.98 0.20
N ILE A 140 -20.20 -0.84 -0.49
CA ILE A 140 -19.79 0.45 0.06
C ILE A 140 -20.99 1.36 0.08
N LYS A 141 -21.19 1.99 1.23
CA LYS A 141 -22.28 2.95 1.42
C LYS A 141 -21.74 4.22 2.07
N THR A 142 -22.23 5.36 1.60
CA THR A 142 -22.09 6.60 2.36
C THR A 142 -23.07 6.58 3.52
N THR A 143 -22.61 7.02 4.69
CA THR A 143 -23.48 7.15 5.87
C THR A 143 -24.17 8.51 5.94
N GLY A 144 -23.77 9.45 5.06
CA GLY A 144 -24.19 10.85 5.12
C GLY A 144 -23.50 11.67 6.23
N LYS A 145 -22.73 11.04 7.12
CA LYS A 145 -21.96 11.77 8.14
C LYS A 145 -20.81 12.52 7.49
N THR A 146 -20.60 13.73 7.96
CA THR A 146 -19.51 14.61 7.53
C THR A 146 -18.74 15.13 8.73
N LYS A 147 -17.47 15.43 8.55
CA LYS A 147 -16.64 16.18 9.50
C LYS A 147 -15.53 16.92 8.78
N THR A 148 -14.94 17.90 9.43
CA THR A 148 -13.76 18.62 8.92
C THR A 148 -12.50 18.05 9.56
N ILE A 149 -11.52 17.64 8.73
CA ILE A 149 -10.22 17.16 9.19
C ILE A 149 -9.17 18.08 8.56
N ILE A 150 -8.33 18.72 9.37
CA ILE A 150 -7.30 19.70 8.94
C ILE A 150 -7.78 20.68 7.86
N GLY A 151 -9.03 21.18 8.01
CA GLY A 151 -9.63 22.16 7.08
C GLY A 151 -10.34 21.56 5.86
N TYR A 152 -10.28 20.26 5.63
CA TYR A 152 -10.96 19.59 4.52
C TYR A 152 -12.30 19.00 4.96
N GLN A 153 -13.36 19.34 4.23
CA GLN A 153 -14.66 18.68 4.38
C GLN A 153 -14.56 17.24 3.92
N THR A 154 -15.02 16.32 4.75
CA THR A 154 -14.99 14.87 4.47
C THR A 154 -16.37 14.26 4.59
N THR A 155 -16.59 13.17 3.86
CA THR A 155 -17.80 12.34 3.94
C THR A 155 -17.42 10.94 4.38
N GLN A 156 -18.21 10.34 5.27
CA GLN A 156 -17.99 8.98 5.74
C GLN A 156 -18.54 7.95 4.78
N TYR A 157 -17.71 6.96 4.48
CA TYR A 157 -18.05 5.74 3.76
C TYR A 157 -17.75 4.54 4.64
N VAL A 158 -18.59 3.51 4.54
CA VAL A 158 -18.40 2.22 5.24
C VAL A 158 -18.42 1.11 4.21
N ALA A 159 -17.36 0.32 4.22
CA ALA A 159 -17.29 -0.92 3.45
C ALA A 159 -17.78 -2.08 4.32
N ARG A 160 -18.72 -2.87 3.80
CA ARG A 160 -19.37 -3.99 4.47
C ARG A 160 -19.21 -5.27 3.67
N GLN A 161 -19.03 -6.37 4.36
CA GLN A 161 -19.19 -7.71 3.79
C GLN A 161 -20.28 -8.43 4.55
N GLY A 162 -21.41 -8.63 3.90
CA GLY A 162 -22.64 -9.02 4.59
C GLY A 162 -23.06 -7.98 5.62
N ASP A 163 -23.29 -8.41 6.86
CA ASP A 163 -23.68 -7.56 7.97
C ASP A 163 -22.50 -6.97 8.77
N LYS A 164 -21.26 -7.31 8.38
CA LYS A 164 -20.05 -6.85 9.09
C LYS A 164 -19.46 -5.62 8.45
N ASP A 165 -19.23 -4.58 9.26
CA ASP A 165 -18.43 -3.43 8.87
C ASP A 165 -16.96 -3.86 8.84
N MET A 166 -16.33 -3.70 7.67
CA MET A 166 -14.95 -4.10 7.41
C MET A 166 -14.00 -2.92 7.59
N MET A 167 -14.45 -1.75 7.16
CA MET A 167 -13.68 -0.52 7.17
C MET A 167 -14.62 0.67 7.17
N SER A 168 -14.23 1.71 7.89
CA SER A 168 -14.84 3.03 7.81
C SER A 168 -13.80 4.04 7.35
N MET A 169 -14.16 4.99 6.50
CA MET A 169 -13.25 6.03 6.04
C MET A 169 -13.96 7.37 5.87
N TYR A 170 -13.28 8.44 6.26
CA TYR A 170 -13.68 9.82 5.96
C TYR A 170 -12.84 10.33 4.80
N VAL A 171 -13.49 10.65 3.69
CA VAL A 171 -12.84 10.94 2.41
C VAL A 171 -13.17 12.37 1.96
N THR A 172 -12.16 13.09 1.46
CA THR A 172 -12.32 14.38 0.80
C THR A 172 -12.07 14.26 -0.70
N LYS A 173 -12.83 15.01 -1.49
CA LYS A 173 -12.60 15.17 -2.94
C LYS A 173 -11.87 16.49 -3.26
N GLY A 174 -11.48 17.24 -2.22
CA GLY A 174 -10.83 18.55 -2.37
C GLY A 174 -9.35 18.53 -2.76
N ILE A 175 -8.76 17.35 -3.04
CA ILE A 175 -7.34 17.19 -3.36
C ILE A 175 -7.22 16.63 -4.79
N GLY A 176 -7.21 17.55 -5.77
CA GLY A 176 -7.21 17.19 -7.20
C GLY A 176 -5.96 16.42 -7.64
N GLU A 177 -4.80 16.74 -7.06
CA GLU A 177 -3.53 16.07 -7.35
C GLU A 177 -3.56 14.59 -6.97
N PHE A 178 -4.27 14.24 -5.89
CA PHE A 178 -4.43 12.86 -5.47
C PHE A 178 -5.21 12.03 -6.48
N GLU A 179 -6.24 12.60 -7.10
CA GLU A 179 -7.06 11.89 -8.09
C GLU A 179 -6.25 11.44 -9.32
N GLN A 180 -5.24 12.21 -9.71
CA GLN A 180 -4.36 11.83 -10.80
C GLN A 180 -3.43 10.68 -10.38
N MET A 181 -2.81 10.79 -9.20
CA MET A 181 -1.93 9.76 -8.65
C MET A 181 -2.68 8.47 -8.30
N ARG A 182 -3.93 8.58 -7.83
CA ARG A 182 -4.78 7.45 -7.48
C ARG A 182 -4.97 6.47 -8.63
N ARG A 183 -5.11 6.97 -9.87
CA ARG A 183 -5.27 6.12 -11.06
C ARG A 183 -4.08 5.20 -11.32
N ASP A 184 -2.87 5.70 -11.10
CA ASP A 184 -1.65 4.90 -11.23
C ASP A 184 -1.63 3.77 -10.19
N TRP A 185 -2.05 4.10 -8.96
CA TRP A 185 -2.12 3.16 -7.83
C TRP A 185 -3.26 2.16 -7.93
N GLU A 186 -4.32 2.51 -8.63
CA GLU A 186 -5.49 1.64 -8.80
C GLU A 186 -5.14 0.35 -9.55
N GLN A 187 -4.35 0.45 -10.60
CA GLN A 187 -3.89 -0.72 -11.35
C GLN A 187 -2.95 -1.60 -10.51
N PHE A 188 -2.05 -0.99 -9.77
CA PHE A 188 -1.16 -1.70 -8.85
C PHE A 188 -1.96 -2.42 -7.75
N ASN A 189 -2.85 -1.72 -7.08
CA ASN A 189 -3.70 -2.28 -6.04
C ASN A 189 -4.59 -3.41 -6.58
N LYS A 190 -5.20 -3.23 -7.75
CA LYS A 190 -5.95 -4.29 -8.43
C LYS A 190 -5.11 -5.55 -8.63
N ARG A 191 -3.90 -5.40 -9.13
CA ARG A 191 -2.97 -6.51 -9.38
C ARG A 191 -2.58 -7.22 -8.07
N LEU A 192 -2.21 -6.45 -7.04
CA LEU A 192 -1.75 -7.00 -5.76
C LEU A 192 -2.88 -7.65 -4.94
N LEU A 193 -4.04 -7.01 -4.92
CA LEU A 193 -5.15 -7.40 -4.05
C LEU A 193 -6.00 -8.51 -4.67
N SER A 194 -6.02 -8.64 -6.01
CA SER A 194 -6.65 -9.81 -6.66
C SER A 194 -6.01 -11.15 -6.24
N MET A 195 -4.79 -11.12 -5.71
CA MET A 195 -4.05 -12.30 -5.25
C MET A 195 -4.17 -12.57 -3.76
N GLY A 196 -4.56 -11.58 -2.97
CA GLY A 196 -4.66 -11.67 -1.50
C GLY A 196 -5.93 -12.31 -0.95
N GLY A 197 -6.80 -12.81 -1.84
CA GLY A 197 -8.08 -13.42 -1.44
C GLY A 197 -9.18 -12.37 -1.19
N GLY A 198 -10.41 -12.87 -0.97
CA GLY A 198 -11.63 -12.05 -1.02
C GLY A 198 -11.72 -10.85 -0.09
N PHE A 199 -10.98 -10.84 1.04
CA PHE A 199 -10.94 -9.67 1.91
C PHE A 199 -10.14 -8.52 1.28
N ALA A 200 -8.94 -8.80 0.82
CA ALA A 200 -8.07 -7.82 0.20
C ALA A 200 -8.67 -7.27 -1.11
N GLU A 201 -9.27 -8.16 -1.91
CA GLU A 201 -9.98 -7.81 -3.13
C GLU A 201 -11.18 -6.86 -2.85
N GLY A 202 -11.99 -7.20 -1.84
CA GLY A 202 -13.10 -6.36 -1.41
C GLY A 202 -12.66 -4.99 -0.90
N MET A 203 -11.55 -4.92 -0.17
CA MET A 203 -10.97 -3.66 0.29
C MET A 203 -10.48 -2.79 -0.88
N ALA A 204 -9.84 -3.39 -1.89
CA ALA A 204 -9.42 -2.67 -3.08
C ALA A 204 -10.60 -2.11 -3.86
N GLU A 205 -11.64 -2.93 -4.04
CA GLU A 205 -12.87 -2.51 -4.70
C GLU A 205 -13.54 -1.37 -3.94
N ALA A 206 -13.55 -1.45 -2.60
CA ALA A 206 -14.03 -0.41 -1.72
C ALA A 206 -13.31 0.91 -1.98
N TYR A 207 -12.00 0.87 -1.93
CA TYR A 207 -11.15 2.04 -2.11
C TYR A 207 -11.32 2.69 -3.49
N THR A 208 -11.41 1.87 -4.53
CA THR A 208 -11.60 2.30 -5.92
C THR A 208 -12.96 2.99 -6.13
N LYS A 209 -14.04 2.44 -5.55
CA LYS A 209 -15.40 2.97 -5.74
C LYS A 209 -15.65 4.30 -5.03
N VAL A 210 -14.99 4.55 -3.90
CA VAL A 210 -15.22 5.78 -3.13
C VAL A 210 -14.62 6.99 -3.83
N GLY A 211 -13.42 6.87 -4.40
CA GLY A 211 -12.65 7.99 -4.94
C GLY A 211 -12.27 9.01 -3.85
N GLY A 212 -11.38 9.95 -4.19
CA GLY A 212 -10.92 10.99 -3.25
C GLY A 212 -9.86 10.49 -2.25
N PHE A 213 -9.37 11.42 -1.43
CA PHE A 213 -8.29 11.18 -0.49
C PHE A 213 -8.84 10.81 0.90
N PRO A 214 -8.41 9.68 1.50
CA PRO A 214 -8.83 9.28 2.84
C PRO A 214 -8.11 10.13 3.89
N MET A 215 -8.86 10.96 4.59
CA MET A 215 -8.35 11.79 5.68
C MET A 215 -8.33 11.04 7.01
N GLU A 216 -9.20 10.05 7.16
CA GLU A 216 -9.23 9.13 8.29
C GLU A 216 -9.74 7.78 7.83
N MET A 217 -9.16 6.73 8.39
CA MET A 217 -9.53 5.35 8.06
C MET A 217 -9.48 4.50 9.33
N GLU A 218 -10.53 3.72 9.54
CA GLU A 218 -10.62 2.74 10.62
C GLU A 218 -10.72 1.34 10.04
N ILE A 219 -9.80 0.47 10.44
CA ILE A 219 -9.74 -0.93 10.03
C ILE A 219 -9.39 -1.76 11.25
N MET A 220 -10.21 -2.78 11.57
CA MET A 220 -9.95 -3.74 12.67
C MET A 220 -9.63 -3.06 14.02
N GLY A 221 -10.30 -1.96 14.32
CA GLY A 221 -10.10 -1.20 15.55
C GLY A 221 -8.89 -0.28 15.58
N ALA A 222 -8.10 -0.23 14.50
CA ALA A 222 -7.06 0.76 14.34
C ALA A 222 -7.59 1.96 13.54
N THR A 223 -7.42 3.17 14.05
CA THR A 223 -7.81 4.42 13.39
C THR A 223 -6.57 5.20 12.99
N THR A 224 -6.42 5.44 11.69
CA THR A 224 -5.36 6.29 11.12
C THR A 224 -5.98 7.61 10.68
N THR A 225 -5.48 8.73 11.23
CA THR A 225 -5.97 10.09 10.92
C THR A 225 -4.83 10.94 10.36
N VAL A 226 -5.09 11.62 9.26
CA VAL A 226 -4.15 12.60 8.66
C VAL A 226 -4.14 13.86 9.53
N THR A 227 -2.94 14.24 9.97
CA THR A 227 -2.72 15.40 10.85
C THR A 227 -2.09 16.57 10.13
N LYS A 228 -1.45 16.34 8.98
CA LYS A 228 -0.88 17.37 8.11
C LYS A 228 -0.88 16.89 6.67
N LEU A 229 -1.13 17.79 5.73
CA LEU A 229 -1.07 17.53 4.29
C LEU A 229 -0.46 18.74 3.59
N GLU A 230 0.52 18.48 2.73
CA GLU A 230 1.24 19.50 1.97
C GLU A 230 1.43 19.08 0.51
N LYS A 231 1.30 20.05 -0.39
CA LYS A 231 1.80 19.92 -1.75
C LYS A 231 3.28 20.29 -1.73
N LYS A 232 4.13 19.38 -2.19
CA LYS A 232 5.58 19.59 -2.13
C LYS A 232 6.23 19.14 -3.43
N THR A 233 7.15 19.96 -3.92
CA THR A 233 8.07 19.54 -4.98
C THR A 233 9.03 18.50 -4.39
N THR A 234 8.97 17.28 -4.88
CA THR A 234 9.75 16.15 -4.38
C THR A 234 10.74 15.73 -5.47
N ARG A 235 11.94 15.35 -5.07
CA ARG A 235 12.98 14.86 -5.98
C ARG A 235 12.89 13.33 -6.09
N ASP A 236 13.36 12.80 -7.20
CA ASP A 236 13.41 11.34 -7.43
C ASP A 236 14.22 10.61 -6.36
N SER A 237 15.29 11.23 -5.85
CA SER A 237 16.13 10.70 -4.78
C SER A 237 15.41 10.47 -3.45
N GLU A 238 14.28 11.13 -3.23
CA GLU A 238 13.45 10.85 -2.04
C GLU A 238 12.83 9.43 -2.05
N PHE A 239 12.75 8.82 -3.24
CA PHE A 239 12.17 7.48 -3.44
C PHE A 239 13.27 6.43 -3.73
N GLU A 240 14.44 6.65 -3.17
CA GLU A 240 15.58 5.74 -3.21
C GLU A 240 15.91 5.25 -1.81
N VAL A 241 16.60 4.12 -1.74
CA VAL A 241 17.14 3.61 -0.46
C VAL A 241 18.20 4.61 0.02
N PRO A 242 18.16 5.04 1.29
CA PRO A 242 19.16 5.96 1.83
C PRO A 242 20.58 5.39 1.71
N GLU A 243 21.57 6.28 1.59
CA GLU A 243 22.98 5.87 1.57
C GLU A 243 23.40 5.15 2.87
N GLY A 244 24.35 4.22 2.76
CA GLY A 244 24.88 3.48 3.91
C GLY A 244 24.04 2.28 4.35
N TYR A 245 23.00 1.91 3.59
CA TYR A 245 22.20 0.69 3.86
C TYR A 245 22.72 -0.50 3.04
N THR A 246 22.78 -1.67 3.66
CA THR A 246 23.25 -2.91 3.05
C THR A 246 22.04 -3.76 2.58
N LYS A 247 22.14 -4.31 1.37
CA LYS A 247 21.09 -5.19 0.83
C LYS A 247 21.08 -6.52 1.56
N SER A 248 19.91 -6.93 2.05
CA SER A 248 19.62 -8.23 2.66
C SER A 248 18.69 -9.07 1.78
N LYS A 249 18.47 -10.32 2.15
CA LYS A 249 17.44 -11.17 1.54
C LYS A 249 16.07 -10.81 2.11
N PRO A 250 14.98 -10.91 1.30
CA PRO A 250 13.63 -10.82 1.84
C PRO A 250 13.38 -11.89 2.91
N PRO A 251 12.66 -11.60 4.00
CA PRO A 251 12.46 -12.54 5.11
C PRO A 251 11.69 -13.81 4.75
N MET A 252 11.03 -13.84 3.59
CA MET A 252 10.23 -14.98 3.11
C MET A 252 10.82 -15.65 1.85
N SER A 253 12.06 -15.35 1.48
CA SER A 253 12.77 -16.17 0.50
C SER A 253 13.08 -17.51 1.17
N ALA A 254 12.16 -18.50 1.02
CA ALA A 254 12.46 -19.87 1.38
C ALA A 254 13.72 -20.34 0.64
N GLU A 255 14.63 -20.97 1.37
CA GLU A 255 15.70 -21.77 0.81
C GLU A 255 15.15 -22.96 0.02
#